data_21db504a5cf836cb88de881504c4a43f
#
_entry.id   21db504a5cf836cb88de881504c4a43f
#
_cell.length_a   1.000
_cell.length_b   1.000
_cell.length_c   1.000
_cell.angle_alpha   90.00
_cell.angle_beta   90.00
_cell.angle_gamma   90.00
#
_symmetry.space_group_name_H-M   'P 1'
#
loop_
_entity.id
_entity.type
_entity.pdbx_description
1 polymer ?
#
loop_
_entity_poly.entity_id
_entity_poly.type
_entity_poly.pdbx_seq_one_letter_code
_entity_poly.pdbx_strand_id
1 'polypeptide(L)' 'VTIGYDHTLQAPIIGDNVEICCGAKVIGGVTIGNNVIIGANAVVIKDVPNNCIVAGVPAKIIKKI' A
#
# COMPACT_ATOMS: atom_id res chain seq x y z
N VAL A 1 -7.85 -7.74 3.98
CA VAL A 1 -6.62 -6.93 3.99
C VAL A 1 -5.46 -7.75 4.52
N THR A 2 -4.35 -7.75 3.80
CA THR A 2 -3.14 -8.45 4.22
C THR A 2 -1.99 -7.46 4.25
N ILE A 3 -1.34 -7.38 5.39
CA ILE A 3 -0.08 -6.64 5.55
C ILE A 3 0.93 -7.67 6.03
N GLY A 4 1.90 -8.00 5.17
CA GLY A 4 2.76 -9.14 5.44
C GLY A 4 4.23 -8.90 5.17
N TYR A 5 5.03 -9.86 5.62
CA TYR A 5 6.45 -9.92 5.33
C TYR A 5 6.68 -10.54 3.96
N ASP A 6 7.73 -10.11 3.29
CA ASP A 6 8.26 -10.88 2.17
C ASP A 6 9.17 -12.00 2.70
N HIS A 7 9.78 -12.75 1.78
CA HIS A 7 10.67 -13.85 2.18
C HIS A 7 11.99 -13.39 2.82
N THR A 8 12.29 -12.09 2.81
CA THR A 8 13.45 -11.52 3.50
C THR A 8 13.12 -11.03 4.91
N LEU A 9 11.89 -11.25 5.37
CA LEU A 9 11.38 -10.86 6.68
C LEU A 9 11.29 -9.35 6.91
N GLN A 10 11.15 -8.57 5.85
CA GLN A 10 10.92 -7.14 5.95
C GLN A 10 9.42 -6.85 6.04
N ALA A 11 9.04 -6.01 7.01
CA ALA A 11 7.66 -5.59 7.19
C ALA A 11 7.41 -4.23 6.53
N PRO A 12 6.19 -3.97 6.04
CA PRO A 12 5.84 -2.64 5.54
C PRO A 12 5.87 -1.59 6.63
N ILE A 13 6.22 -0.36 6.25
CA ILE A 13 6.10 0.82 7.09
C ILE A 13 4.92 1.63 6.56
N ILE A 14 3.93 1.86 7.41
CA ILE A 14 2.70 2.53 7.01
C ILE A 14 2.58 3.85 7.77
N GLY A 15 2.41 4.94 7.04
CA GLY A 15 2.27 6.27 7.62
C GLY A 15 0.90 6.50 8.26
N ASP A 16 0.59 7.78 8.53
CA ASP A 16 -0.65 8.18 9.19
C ASP A 16 -1.79 8.36 8.17
N ASN A 17 -3.03 8.15 8.63
CA ASN A 17 -4.23 8.36 7.82
C ASN A 17 -4.23 7.54 6.54
N VAL A 18 -3.82 6.28 6.62
CA VAL A 18 -3.84 5.36 5.49
C VAL A 18 -5.12 4.54 5.54
N GLU A 19 -5.87 4.55 4.44
CA GLU A 19 -7.01 3.67 4.26
C GLU A 19 -6.61 2.48 3.39
N ILE A 20 -6.83 1.29 3.89
CA ILE A 20 -6.58 0.05 3.15
C ILE A 20 -7.93 -0.63 2.95
N CYS A 21 -8.40 -0.64 1.71
CA CYS A 21 -9.71 -1.18 1.40
C CYS A 21 -9.73 -2.70 1.40
N CYS A 22 -10.93 -3.26 1.37
CA CYS A 22 -11.16 -4.70 1.50
C CYS A 22 -10.40 -5.51 0.45
N GLY A 23 -9.74 -6.57 0.89
CA GLY A 23 -8.98 -7.45 0.00
C GLY A 23 -7.62 -6.93 -0.45
N ALA A 24 -7.25 -5.71 -0.09
CA ALA A 24 -5.94 -5.17 -0.44
C ALA A 24 -4.81 -5.90 0.28
N LYS A 25 -3.64 -5.96 -0.36
CA LYS A 25 -2.45 -6.59 0.21
C LYS A 25 -1.28 -5.64 0.13
N VAL A 26 -0.55 -5.52 1.24
CA VAL A 26 0.69 -4.74 1.32
C VAL A 26 1.79 -5.69 1.76
N ILE A 27 2.73 -5.98 0.90
CA ILE A 27 3.69 -7.07 1.11
C ILE A 27 5.11 -6.56 0.92
N GLY A 28 6.00 -7.01 1.82
CA GLY A 28 7.42 -6.73 1.73
C GLY A 28 7.84 -5.44 2.42
N GLY A 29 9.08 -5.04 2.21
CA GLY A 29 9.67 -3.86 2.84
C GLY A 29 9.30 -2.55 2.15
N VAL A 30 8.01 -2.31 1.93
CA VAL A 30 7.53 -1.09 1.28
C VAL A 30 7.22 -0.02 2.30
N THR A 31 7.33 1.24 1.89
CA THR A 31 6.96 2.40 2.71
C THR A 31 5.72 3.05 2.12
N ILE A 32 4.65 3.11 2.90
CA ILE A 32 3.42 3.80 2.53
C ILE A 32 3.44 5.17 3.21
N GLY A 33 3.33 6.22 2.43
CA GLY A 33 3.30 7.59 2.96
C GLY A 33 2.03 7.91 3.73
N ASN A 34 1.87 9.19 4.08
CA ASN A 34 0.70 9.66 4.82
C ASN A 34 -0.45 9.97 3.86
N ASN A 35 -1.69 9.87 4.35
CA ASN A 35 -2.89 10.20 3.59
C ASN A 35 -3.00 9.40 2.28
N VAL A 36 -2.73 8.11 2.35
CA VAL A 36 -2.78 7.21 1.21
C VAL A 36 -4.05 6.37 1.27
N ILE A 37 -4.68 6.19 0.13
CA ILE A 37 -5.83 5.29 -0.01
C ILE A 37 -5.41 4.14 -0.92
N ILE A 38 -5.50 2.93 -0.40
CA ILE A 38 -5.19 1.72 -1.15
C ILE A 38 -6.51 1.07 -1.53
N GLY A 39 -6.79 1.01 -2.83
CA GLY A 39 -8.06 0.51 -3.33
C GLY A 39 -8.30 -0.97 -3.05
N ALA A 40 -9.55 -1.40 -3.19
CA ALA A 40 -9.94 -2.79 -2.95
C ALA A 40 -9.15 -3.74 -3.87
N ASN A 41 -8.70 -4.85 -3.30
CA ASN A 41 -7.92 -5.89 -4.00
C ASN A 41 -6.60 -5.41 -4.61
N ALA A 42 -6.11 -4.22 -4.25
CA ALA A 42 -4.81 -3.76 -4.69
C ALA A 42 -3.69 -4.59 -4.05
N VAL A 43 -2.63 -4.82 -4.80
CA VAL A 43 -1.44 -5.50 -4.26
C VAL A 43 -0.27 -4.52 -4.31
N VAL A 44 0.13 -4.01 -3.16
CA VAL A 44 1.19 -3.02 -3.03
C VAL A 44 2.51 -3.74 -2.79
N ILE A 45 3.42 -3.60 -3.74
CA ILE A 45 4.75 -4.21 -3.69
C ILE A 45 5.89 -3.19 -3.83
N LYS A 46 5.54 -1.90 -3.97
CA LYS A 46 6.49 -0.79 -4.07
C LYS A 46 6.07 0.34 -3.15
N ASP A 47 6.99 1.23 -2.84
CA ASP A 47 6.72 2.39 -1.99
C ASP A 47 5.63 3.28 -2.59
N VAL A 48 4.81 3.84 -1.73
CA VAL A 48 3.73 4.75 -2.11
C VAL A 48 4.00 6.12 -1.47
N PRO A 49 4.11 7.18 -2.28
CA PRO A 49 4.33 8.52 -1.75
C PRO A 49 3.10 9.05 -1.02
N ASN A 50 3.27 10.18 -0.32
CA ASN A 50 2.19 10.84 0.41
C ASN A 50 1.07 11.30 -0.52
N ASN A 51 -0.15 11.35 0.02
CA ASN A 51 -1.31 11.94 -0.66
C ASN A 51 -1.61 11.28 -2.00
N CYS A 52 -1.63 9.96 -2.03
CA CYS A 52 -1.88 9.20 -3.26
C CYS A 52 -3.01 8.20 -3.07
N ILE A 53 -3.68 7.89 -4.17
CA ILE A 53 -4.63 6.79 -4.25
C ILE A 53 -4.06 5.76 -5.20
N VAL A 54 -3.91 4.53 -4.73
CA VAL A 54 -3.36 3.44 -5.53
C VAL A 54 -4.36 2.31 -5.66
N ALA A 55 -4.31 1.60 -6.78
CA ALA A 55 -5.18 0.46 -7.03
C ALA A 55 -4.55 -0.47 -8.06
N GLY A 56 -5.06 -1.69 -8.12
CA GLY A 56 -4.68 -2.67 -9.14
C GLY A 56 -3.66 -3.68 -8.67
N VAL A 57 -3.31 -4.59 -9.58
CA VAL A 57 -2.33 -5.66 -9.35
C VAL A 57 -1.32 -5.64 -10.50
N PRO A 58 -0.08 -5.16 -10.28
CA PRO A 58 0.41 -4.48 -9.07
C PRO A 58 -0.24 -3.10 -8.88
N ALA A 59 -0.29 -2.62 -7.64
CA ALA A 59 -0.89 -1.33 -7.35
C ALA A 59 -0.13 -0.20 -8.03
N LYS A 60 -0.88 0.71 -8.64
CA LYS A 60 -0.35 1.89 -9.31
C LYS A 60 -1.07 3.13 -8.81
N ILE A 61 -0.38 4.27 -8.86
CA ILE A 61 -0.97 5.55 -8.48
C ILE A 61 -2.02 5.92 -9.52
N ILE A 62 -3.27 6.03 -9.10
CA ILE A 62 -4.38 6.41 -9.98
C ILE A 62 -4.78 7.86 -9.78
N LYS A 63 -4.44 8.46 -8.64
CA LYS A 63 -4.75 9.84 -8.35
C LYS A 63 -3.84 10.36 -7.24
N LYS A 64 -3.47 11.63 -7.32
CA LYS A 64 -2.85 12.36 -6.23
C LYS A 64 -3.86 13.32 -5.62
N ILE A 65 -3.90 13.34 -4.31
CA ILE A 65 -4.81 14.21 -3.56
C ILE A 65 -4.20 15.60 -3.42
#